data_c7b5ab9b267d789a1a546ea6964e5e2d
#
_entry.id   c7b5ab9b267d789a1a546ea6964e5e2d
#
_cell.length_a   1.000
_cell.length_b   1.000
_cell.length_c   1.000
_cell.angle_alpha   90.00
_cell.angle_beta   90.00
_cell.angle_gamma   90.00
#
_symmetry.space_group_name_H-M   'P 1'
#
loop_
_entity.id
_entity.type
_entity.pdbx_description
1 polymer ?
#
loop_
_entity_poly.entity_id
_entity_poly.type
_entity_poly.pdbx_seq_one_letter_code
_entity_poly.pdbx_strand_id
1 'polypeptide(L)'
;MEHIKTKMKPAFAKLDGGLFSTVQKADVGDVAERMKSAGVALMSWADPFMPDPSIPQPVLDAAIKELQNGFPAHYTMPIGNPELKKLIAARIKKKYGFQLDPNRNIIINPGSDNGLIFAMMPWIEPGDEVMVHDPSYPS
;
A
#
# COMPACT_ATOMS: atom_id res chain seq x y z
N MET A 1 -15.62 -3.21 26.68
CA MET A 1 -15.54 -2.48 25.40
C MET A 1 -15.99 -1.02 25.51
N GLU A 2 -17.04 -0.73 26.26
CA GLU A 2 -17.55 0.64 26.45
C GLU A 2 -16.53 1.62 27.07
N HIS A 3 -15.74 1.14 28.03
CA HIS A 3 -14.69 1.95 28.69
C HIS A 3 -13.52 2.34 27.78
N ILE A 4 -13.28 1.61 26.69
CA ILE A 4 -12.25 1.95 25.70
C ILE A 4 -12.75 3.06 24.77
N LYS A 5 -14.03 3.00 24.35
CA LYS A 5 -14.66 4.01 23.49
C LYS A 5 -14.65 5.42 24.11
N THR A 6 -14.75 5.53 25.44
CA THR A 6 -14.72 6.83 26.14
C THR A 6 -13.34 7.52 26.12
N LYS A 7 -12.27 6.76 25.85
CA LYS A 7 -10.90 7.29 25.73
C LYS A 7 -10.49 7.62 24.29
N MET A 8 -11.33 7.22 23.32
CA MET A 8 -11.07 7.49 21.90
C MET A 8 -11.53 8.91 21.54
N LYS A 9 -10.86 9.52 20.56
CA LYS A 9 -11.38 10.75 19.94
C LYS A 9 -12.80 10.50 19.40
N PRO A 10 -13.74 11.47 19.52
CA PRO A 10 -15.15 11.25 19.14
C PRO A 10 -15.37 10.74 17.72
N ALA A 11 -14.51 11.14 16.79
CA ALA A 11 -14.55 10.67 15.40
C ALA A 11 -14.32 9.14 15.27
N PHE A 12 -13.44 8.59 16.11
CA PHE A 12 -13.13 7.15 16.12
C PHE A 12 -14.08 6.34 17.02
N ALA A 13 -14.56 6.96 18.10
CA ALA A 13 -15.49 6.29 19.02
C ALA A 13 -16.86 5.95 18.37
N LYS A 14 -17.24 6.69 17.33
CA LYS A 14 -18.50 6.52 16.58
C LYS A 14 -18.38 5.56 15.40
N LEU A 15 -17.18 5.06 15.09
CA LEU A 15 -17.00 4.11 14.01
C LEU A 15 -17.48 2.72 14.43
N ASP A 16 -18.52 2.22 13.78
CA ASP A 16 -19.11 0.90 14.00
C ASP A 16 -18.56 -0.17 13.03
N GLY A 17 -17.42 0.07 12.43
CA GLY A 17 -16.75 -0.87 11.53
C GLY A 17 -15.49 -0.31 10.88
N GLY A 18 -14.84 -1.13 10.08
CA GLY A 18 -13.66 -0.74 9.31
C GLY A 18 -14.00 0.05 8.04
N LEU A 19 -12.99 0.32 7.23
CA LEU A 19 -13.08 1.05 5.97
C LEU A 19 -14.22 0.57 5.04
N PHE A 20 -14.54 -0.72 5.10
CA PHE A 20 -15.58 -1.36 4.28
C PHE A 20 -16.93 -1.55 4.99
N SER A 21 -17.13 -0.98 6.17
CA SER A 21 -18.37 -1.15 6.96
C SER A 21 -19.61 -0.61 6.26
N THR A 22 -19.47 0.38 5.40
CA THR A 22 -20.55 0.97 4.59
C THR A 22 -20.70 0.31 3.22
N VAL A 23 -19.74 -0.49 2.80
CA VAL A 23 -19.80 -1.26 1.57
C VAL A 23 -20.52 -2.56 1.85
N GLN A 24 -21.80 -2.65 1.47
CA GLN A 24 -22.55 -3.90 1.58
C GLN A 24 -21.79 -5.01 0.83
N LYS A 25 -21.14 -5.90 1.62
CA LYS A 25 -20.43 -7.09 1.14
C LYS A 25 -19.37 -6.85 0.06
N ALA A 26 -18.33 -6.11 0.38
CA ALA A 26 -17.04 -6.39 -0.24
C ALA A 26 -16.48 -7.69 0.39
N ASP A 27 -17.14 -8.79 0.16
CA ASP A 27 -16.70 -10.12 0.60
C ASP A 27 -15.68 -10.65 -0.41
N VAL A 28 -14.53 -9.99 -0.41
CA VAL A 28 -13.48 -10.16 -1.42
C VAL A 28 -12.90 -11.58 -1.37
N GLY A 29 -12.81 -12.18 -0.18
CA GLY A 29 -12.28 -13.53 0.00
C GLY A 29 -13.18 -14.61 -0.61
N ASP A 30 -14.47 -14.57 -0.29
CA ASP A 30 -15.44 -15.57 -0.72
C ASP A 30 -15.77 -15.49 -2.23
N VAL A 31 -15.74 -14.28 -2.79
CA VAL A 31 -15.94 -14.08 -4.23
C VAL A 31 -14.80 -14.66 -5.06
N ALA A 32 -13.55 -14.48 -4.64
CA ALA A 32 -12.39 -15.02 -5.32
C ALA A 32 -12.43 -16.56 -5.39
N GLU A 33 -12.79 -17.21 -4.29
CA GLU A 33 -12.86 -18.66 -4.21
C GLU A 33 -14.02 -19.23 -5.04
N ARG A 34 -15.18 -18.58 -5.01
CA ARG A 34 -16.33 -18.96 -5.86
C ARG A 34 -16.05 -18.76 -7.35
N MET A 35 -15.38 -17.68 -7.75
CA MET A 35 -15.03 -17.46 -9.14
C MET A 35 -13.98 -18.45 -9.63
N LYS A 36 -13.00 -18.80 -8.80
CA LYS A 36 -11.99 -19.82 -9.10
C LYS A 36 -12.65 -21.19 -9.34
N SER A 37 -13.62 -21.58 -8.50
CA SER A 37 -14.37 -22.83 -8.64
C SER A 37 -15.28 -22.85 -9.87
N ALA A 38 -15.76 -21.69 -10.31
CA ALA A 38 -16.60 -21.54 -11.50
C ALA A 38 -15.81 -21.41 -12.82
N GLY A 39 -14.47 -21.40 -12.79
CA GLY A 39 -13.62 -21.21 -13.96
C GLY A 39 -13.70 -19.79 -14.58
N VAL A 40 -14.16 -18.81 -13.82
CA VAL A 40 -14.31 -17.42 -14.25
C VAL A 40 -13.04 -16.63 -14.00
N ALA A 41 -12.56 -15.87 -14.98
CA ALA A 41 -11.44 -14.96 -14.82
C ALA A 41 -11.81 -13.81 -13.88
N LEU A 42 -11.04 -13.62 -12.81
CA LEU A 42 -11.25 -12.57 -11.82
C LEU A 42 -10.65 -11.25 -12.31
N MET A 43 -11.50 -10.32 -12.74
CA MET A 43 -11.09 -9.00 -13.25
C MET A 43 -11.36 -7.85 -12.27
N SER A 44 -12.02 -8.12 -11.13
CA SER A 44 -12.46 -7.11 -10.16
C SER A 44 -11.43 -6.78 -9.09
N TRP A 45 -10.39 -7.59 -8.96
CA TRP A 45 -9.33 -7.42 -7.98
C TRP A 45 -7.98 -7.25 -8.68
N ALA A 46 -7.28 -6.18 -8.38
CA ALA A 46 -6.00 -5.85 -9.01
C ALA A 46 -4.83 -6.63 -8.38
N ASP A 47 -5.00 -7.92 -8.15
CA ASP A 47 -3.92 -8.82 -7.75
C ASP A 47 -3.34 -9.50 -8.98
N PRO A 48 -2.12 -9.13 -9.42
CA PRO A 48 -1.51 -9.68 -10.63
C PRO A 48 -1.11 -11.17 -10.48
N PHE A 49 -1.16 -11.71 -9.27
CA PHE A 49 -0.77 -13.09 -8.98
C PHE A 49 -1.96 -14.04 -8.78
N MET A 50 -3.19 -13.53 -8.85
CA MET A 50 -4.38 -14.37 -8.80
C MET A 50 -4.70 -14.97 -10.18
N PRO A 51 -5.12 -16.24 -10.28
CA PRO A 51 -5.25 -17.25 -9.19
C PRO A 51 -3.94 -17.99 -8.88
N ASP A 52 -2.89 -17.82 -9.67
CA ASP A 52 -1.62 -18.56 -9.54
C ASP A 52 -0.54 -17.65 -8.95
N PRO A 53 -0.27 -17.78 -7.63
CA PRO A 53 0.74 -16.95 -6.96
C PRO A 53 2.15 -17.37 -7.39
N SER A 54 2.61 -16.87 -8.52
CA SER A 54 3.97 -17.11 -9.00
C SER A 54 4.81 -15.84 -8.92
N ILE A 55 5.76 -15.80 -8.00
CA ILE A 55 6.81 -14.79 -8.01
C ILE A 55 7.82 -15.20 -9.08
N PRO A 56 8.24 -14.30 -9.99
CA PRO A 56 9.27 -14.61 -10.96
C PRO A 56 10.54 -15.15 -10.27
N GLN A 57 11.05 -16.29 -10.75
CA GLN A 57 12.14 -17.00 -10.10
C GLN A 57 13.36 -16.11 -9.76
N PRO A 58 13.83 -15.21 -10.64
CA PRO A 58 14.95 -14.32 -10.30
C PRO A 58 14.68 -13.38 -9.11
N VAL A 59 13.41 -13.00 -8.90
CA VAL A 59 13.01 -12.16 -7.76
C VAL A 59 13.02 -12.98 -6.48
N LEU A 60 12.50 -14.21 -6.55
CA LEU A 60 12.49 -15.14 -5.42
C LEU A 60 13.92 -15.48 -4.99
N ASP A 61 14.81 -15.83 -5.93
CA ASP A 61 16.20 -16.17 -5.66
C ASP A 61 16.95 -14.99 -5.01
N ALA A 62 16.71 -13.77 -5.50
CA ALA A 62 17.30 -12.57 -4.92
C ALA A 62 16.80 -12.34 -3.48
N ALA A 63 15.51 -12.51 -3.24
CA ALA A 63 14.93 -12.36 -1.89
C ALA A 63 15.48 -13.40 -0.91
N ILE A 64 15.57 -14.68 -1.32
CA ILE A 64 16.14 -15.76 -0.52
C ILE A 64 17.60 -15.47 -0.17
N LYS A 65 18.38 -15.02 -1.14
CA LYS A 65 19.79 -14.65 -0.92
C LYS A 65 19.95 -13.55 0.13
N GLU A 66 19.12 -12.49 0.04
CA GLU A 66 19.16 -11.40 1.02
C GLU A 66 18.69 -11.84 2.42
N LEU A 67 17.72 -12.75 2.50
CA LEU A 67 17.31 -13.34 3.79
C LEU A 67 18.44 -14.18 4.40
N GLN A 68 19.15 -14.96 3.59
CA GLN A 68 20.25 -15.80 4.06
C GLN A 68 21.47 -15.01 4.53
N ASN A 69 21.75 -13.86 3.94
CA ASN A 69 22.86 -12.99 4.37
C ASN A 69 22.52 -12.14 5.62
N GLY A 70 21.27 -12.18 6.09
CA GLY A 70 20.83 -11.49 7.31
C GLY A 70 20.55 -10.00 7.14
N PHE A 71 20.67 -9.44 5.94
CA PHE A 71 20.42 -8.02 5.70
C PHE A 71 19.05 -7.52 6.19
N PRO A 72 17.94 -8.26 5.98
CA PRO A 72 16.62 -7.84 6.46
C PRO A 72 16.43 -7.82 7.98
N ALA A 73 17.37 -8.39 8.75
CA ALA A 73 17.33 -8.36 10.20
C ALA A 73 17.82 -7.03 10.81
N HIS A 74 18.30 -6.12 9.99
CA HIS A 74 18.80 -4.82 10.42
C HIS A 74 17.83 -3.69 10.10
N TYR A 75 17.86 -2.65 10.94
CA TYR A 75 17.14 -1.41 10.63
C TYR A 75 17.76 -0.71 9.42
N THR A 76 16.92 -0.15 8.59
CA THR A 76 17.32 0.75 7.50
C THR A 76 17.26 2.21 7.96
N MET A 77 17.74 3.13 7.12
CA MET A 77 17.56 4.56 7.35
C MET A 77 16.07 4.91 7.41
N PRO A 78 15.63 5.85 8.29
CA PRO A 78 14.22 6.21 8.44
C PRO A 78 13.50 6.59 7.13
N ILE A 79 14.23 7.20 6.19
CA ILE A 79 13.70 7.58 4.87
C ILE A 79 13.84 6.50 3.80
N GLY A 80 14.25 5.30 4.19
CA GLY A 80 14.42 4.13 3.32
C GLY A 80 15.86 3.82 2.92
N ASN A 81 16.04 2.62 2.36
CA ASN A 81 17.34 2.12 1.92
C ASN A 81 17.90 2.98 0.76
N PRO A 82 19.15 3.53 0.89
CA PRO A 82 19.74 4.40 -0.13
C PRO A 82 19.89 3.73 -1.50
N GLU A 83 20.25 2.46 -1.54
CA GLU A 83 20.44 1.73 -2.80
C GLU A 83 19.09 1.53 -3.53
N LEU A 84 18.03 1.20 -2.81
CA LEU A 84 16.68 1.12 -3.37
C LEU A 84 16.25 2.48 -3.95
N LYS A 85 16.52 3.57 -3.25
CA LYS A 85 16.19 4.93 -3.73
C LYS A 85 16.96 5.31 -5.00
N LYS A 86 18.24 4.94 -5.11
CA LYS A 86 19.03 5.13 -6.33
C LYS A 86 18.45 4.35 -7.52
N LEU A 87 18.04 3.09 -7.30
CA LEU A 87 17.42 2.27 -8.33
C LEU A 87 16.07 2.84 -8.78
N ILE A 88 15.26 3.35 -7.86
CA ILE A 88 14.01 4.02 -8.18
C ILE A 88 14.26 5.26 -9.03
N ALA A 89 15.19 6.12 -8.63
CA ALA A 89 15.56 7.31 -9.40
C ALA A 89 16.03 6.97 -10.83
N ALA A 90 16.87 5.93 -10.95
CA ALA A 90 17.35 5.45 -12.25
C ALA A 90 16.19 4.93 -13.13
N ARG A 91 15.26 4.17 -12.54
CA ARG A 91 14.06 3.68 -13.24
C ARG A 91 13.16 4.82 -13.73
N ILE A 92 12.92 5.82 -12.88
CA ILE A 92 12.10 7.00 -13.23
C ILE A 92 12.77 7.78 -14.36
N LYS A 93 14.10 8.00 -14.27
CA LYS A 93 14.86 8.65 -15.34
C LYS A 93 14.74 7.89 -16.67
N LYS A 94 14.90 6.56 -16.63
CA LYS A 94 14.80 5.71 -17.84
C LYS A 94 13.39 5.74 -18.45
N LYS A 95 12.34 5.72 -17.61
CA LYS A 95 10.95 5.58 -18.08
C LYS A 95 10.31 6.90 -18.48
N TYR A 96 10.61 7.97 -17.74
CA TYR A 96 9.90 9.25 -17.84
C TYR A 96 10.81 10.44 -18.15
N GLY A 97 12.13 10.26 -18.16
CA GLY A 97 13.09 11.34 -18.39
C GLY A 97 13.36 12.25 -17.18
N PHE A 98 12.64 12.08 -16.07
CA PHE A 98 12.82 12.92 -14.87
C PHE A 98 14.10 12.56 -14.13
N GLN A 99 14.89 13.57 -13.79
CA GLN A 99 16.07 13.41 -12.95
C GLN A 99 15.71 13.74 -11.50
N LEU A 100 15.73 12.73 -10.65
CA LEU A 100 15.45 12.85 -9.22
C LEU A 100 16.72 12.72 -8.40
N ASP A 101 16.81 13.52 -7.33
CA ASP A 101 17.77 13.28 -6.25
C ASP A 101 17.22 12.19 -5.32
N PRO A 102 17.88 11.02 -5.20
CA PRO A 102 17.39 9.94 -4.36
C PRO A 102 17.18 10.34 -2.89
N ASN A 103 17.97 11.27 -2.39
CA ASN A 103 17.92 11.66 -0.98
C ASN A 103 16.86 12.72 -0.67
N ARG A 104 16.48 13.53 -1.66
CA ARG A 104 15.55 14.65 -1.47
C ARG A 104 14.15 14.38 -2.02
N ASN A 105 14.04 13.56 -3.07
CA ASN A 105 12.79 13.39 -3.80
C ASN A 105 12.14 12.01 -3.60
N ILE A 106 12.77 11.10 -2.84
CA ILE A 106 12.27 9.74 -2.65
C ILE A 106 12.26 9.38 -1.17
N ILE A 107 11.09 8.97 -0.69
CA ILE A 107 10.88 8.38 0.64
C ILE A 107 10.26 7.01 0.44
N ILE A 108 10.77 6.01 1.16
CA ILE A 108 10.18 4.68 1.20
C ILE A 108 9.22 4.60 2.39
N ASN A 109 8.02 4.14 2.13
CA ASN A 109 6.98 3.99 3.15
C ASN A 109 6.25 2.64 2.99
N PRO A 110 5.55 2.15 4.04
CA PRO A 110 4.86 0.87 4.01
C PRO A 110 3.49 0.98 3.32
N GLY A 111 3.48 0.92 2.01
CA GLY A 111 2.26 0.96 1.19
C GLY A 111 1.85 2.36 0.73
N SER A 112 1.09 2.42 -0.36
CA SER A 112 0.66 3.68 -1.00
C SER A 112 -0.26 4.52 -0.13
N ASP A 113 -1.14 3.90 0.65
CA ASP A 113 -2.08 4.61 1.52
C ASP A 113 -1.36 5.42 2.60
N ASN A 114 -0.33 4.82 3.23
CA ASN A 114 0.53 5.56 4.15
C ASN A 114 1.30 6.69 3.44
N GLY A 115 1.70 6.45 2.19
CA GLY A 115 2.33 7.48 1.37
C GLY A 115 1.43 8.68 1.12
N LEU A 116 0.15 8.45 0.83
CA LEU A 116 -0.84 9.52 0.68
C LEU A 116 -1.04 10.28 1.99
N ILE A 117 -1.21 9.57 3.11
CA ILE A 117 -1.35 10.20 4.43
C ILE A 117 -0.15 11.08 4.74
N PHE A 118 1.07 10.58 4.57
CA PHE A 118 2.29 11.33 4.86
C PHE A 118 2.49 12.52 3.92
N ALA A 119 2.04 12.42 2.67
CA ALA A 119 2.11 13.52 1.72
C ALA A 119 1.10 14.63 2.02
N MET A 120 -0.10 14.29 2.50
CA MET A 120 -1.19 15.24 2.77
C MET A 120 -1.11 15.86 4.16
N MET A 121 -0.71 15.09 5.17
CA MET A 121 -0.74 15.46 6.59
C MET A 121 -0.07 16.82 6.91
N PRO A 122 1.05 17.23 6.27
CA PRO A 122 1.68 18.53 6.51
C PRO A 122 0.92 19.72 5.96
N TRP A 123 -0.06 19.51 5.08
CA TRP A 123 -0.69 20.56 4.28
C TRP A 123 -2.17 20.74 4.57
N ILE A 124 -2.83 19.71 5.10
CA ILE A 124 -4.28 19.69 5.28
C ILE A 124 -4.64 19.89 6.74
N GLU A 125 -5.48 20.91 7.00
CA GLU A 125 -6.02 21.24 8.32
C GLU A 125 -7.54 20.93 8.39
N PRO A 126 -8.10 20.82 9.60
CA PRO A 126 -9.55 20.69 9.76
C PRO A 126 -10.32 21.84 9.12
N GLY A 127 -11.17 21.54 8.17
CA GLY A 127 -11.94 22.51 7.40
C GLY A 127 -11.46 22.70 5.97
N ASP A 128 -10.30 22.17 5.60
CA ASP A 128 -9.83 22.18 4.21
C ASP A 128 -10.66 21.22 3.34
N GLU A 129 -10.79 21.57 2.09
CA GLU A 129 -11.49 20.79 1.09
C GLU A 129 -10.47 20.06 0.19
N VAL A 130 -10.68 18.77 -0.02
CA VAL A 130 -9.85 17.93 -0.90
C VAL A 130 -10.71 17.42 -2.06
N MET A 131 -10.30 17.72 -3.28
CA MET A 131 -10.98 17.22 -4.47
C MET A 131 -10.47 15.81 -4.80
N VAL A 132 -11.39 14.87 -4.90
CA VAL A 132 -11.12 13.49 -5.33
C VAL A 132 -12.03 13.13 -6.51
N HIS A 133 -11.59 12.22 -7.37
CA HIS A 133 -12.44 11.73 -8.45
C HIS A 133 -13.36 10.61 -7.93
N ASP A 134 -14.53 10.48 -8.56
CA ASP A 134 -15.49 9.41 -8.29
C ASP A 134 -15.91 8.78 -9.64
N PRO A 135 -15.82 7.46 -9.82
CA PRO A 135 -15.37 6.43 -8.85
C PRO A 135 -13.85 6.44 -8.61
N SER A 136 -13.45 6.06 -7.40
CA SER A 136 -12.07 5.98 -6.96
C SER A 136 -11.84 4.72 -6.13
N TYR A 137 -10.57 4.41 -5.83
CA TYR A 137 -10.22 3.38 -4.86
C TYR A 137 -10.65 3.86 -3.45
N PRO A 138 -11.21 2.97 -2.60
CA PRO A 138 -11.89 3.38 -1.36
C PRO A 138 -10.96 3.76 -0.19
N SER A 139 -9.63 3.80 -0.36
CA SER A 139 -8.70 4.20 0.71
C SER A 139 -8.37 5.68 0.69
#